data_eab6dc69ee2bef31bd13a3877cda5074
#
_entry.id   eab6dc69ee2bef31bd13a3877cda5074
#
_cell.length_a   1.000
_cell.length_b   1.000
_cell.length_c   1.000
_cell.angle_alpha   90.00
_cell.angle_beta   90.00
_cell.angle_gamma   90.00
#
_symmetry.space_group_name_H-M   'P 1'
#
loop_
_entity.id
_entity.type
_entity.pdbx_description
1 polymer ?
#
loop_
_entity_poly.entity_id
_entity_poly.type
_entity_poly.pdbx_seq_one_letter_code
_entity_poly.pdbx_strand_id
1 'polypeptide(L)'
;MDLKSCGSEVLREIRVRPLHRSEETRYQEQLARHHYLGDVPKIGETVWYVATWHDQWVAQLSMSAAALKCAARDRWIGWDFRSQYGRLKLIANNSRFLILPEWQRPNVGSRVLSLLERRIGADWQARFGHPLLLLETFVDPRRFHGGVYRAANWTQLGLTQGYRRCKGGCSEDVDAPKRVFVRPLCRQARARLTDPERERLQLTGAPKTMLNAEQMRSLPLCFTTIADPRRAQGRRHRLPVVLAIAVGAILCGLRGYKAIS
;
A
#
# COMPACT_ATOMS: atom_id res chain seq x y z
N MET A 1 -1.27 34.14 24.37
CA MET A 1 -0.28 33.98 23.27
C MET A 1 -1.07 34.05 21.97
N ASP A 2 -0.87 35.10 21.20
CA ASP A 2 -1.72 35.41 20.04
C ASP A 2 -1.41 34.46 18.87
N LEU A 3 -2.32 33.52 18.64
CA LEU A 3 -2.13 32.39 17.73
C LEU A 3 -2.13 32.77 16.22
N LYS A 4 -2.31 34.04 15.88
CA LYS A 4 -2.35 34.53 14.50
C LYS A 4 -0.97 34.88 13.93
N SER A 5 0.00 35.25 14.73
CA SER A 5 1.36 35.58 14.28
C SER A 5 2.32 34.37 14.22
N CYS A 6 1.93 33.23 14.80
CA CYS A 6 2.76 32.04 14.96
C CYS A 6 2.66 31.02 13.81
N GLY A 7 1.92 31.30 12.75
CA GLY A 7 1.59 30.28 11.71
C GLY A 7 2.80 29.71 10.98
N SER A 8 3.82 30.49 10.66
CA SER A 8 5.00 30.02 9.90
C SER A 8 6.02 29.28 10.79
N GLU A 9 6.16 29.66 12.03
CA GLU A 9 7.08 29.06 12.99
C GLU A 9 6.61 27.67 13.42
N VAL A 10 5.35 27.55 13.82
CA VAL A 10 4.70 26.25 14.10
C VAL A 10 4.87 25.26 12.95
N LEU A 11 4.65 25.70 11.70
CA LEU A 11 4.79 24.83 10.54
C LEU A 11 6.23 24.32 10.35
N ARG A 12 7.26 25.11 10.71
CA ARG A 12 8.67 24.71 10.63
C ARG A 12 9.03 23.66 11.69
N GLU A 13 8.42 23.73 12.84
CA GLU A 13 8.69 22.84 13.98
C GLU A 13 7.94 21.52 13.92
N ILE A 14 6.88 21.40 13.09
CA ILE A 14 6.19 20.13 12.89
C ILE A 14 7.18 19.06 12.46
N ARG A 15 7.13 17.91 13.13
CA ARG A 15 7.89 16.68 12.82
C ARG A 15 6.92 15.56 12.46
N VAL A 16 7.36 14.66 11.58
CA VAL A 16 6.61 13.44 11.25
C VAL A 16 7.51 12.25 11.57
N ARG A 17 6.97 11.25 12.25
CA ARG A 17 7.69 10.02 12.58
C ARG A 17 6.78 8.79 12.48
N PRO A 18 7.33 7.58 12.30
CA PRO A 18 6.58 6.37 12.51
C PRO A 18 6.02 6.33 13.94
N LEU A 19 4.85 5.72 14.08
CA LEU A 19 4.20 5.53 15.36
C LEU A 19 4.97 4.48 16.19
N HIS A 20 5.19 4.74 17.47
CA HIS A 20 5.70 3.77 18.41
C HIS A 20 4.61 2.76 18.79
N ARG A 21 4.99 1.52 19.07
CA ARG A 21 4.06 0.45 19.44
C ARG A 21 3.20 0.80 20.68
N SER A 22 3.80 1.46 21.65
CA SER A 22 3.10 1.93 22.87
C SER A 22 2.01 2.97 22.61
N GLU A 23 2.00 3.61 21.44
CA GLU A 23 1.05 4.66 21.08
C GLU A 23 -0.13 4.13 20.22
N GLU A 24 -0.14 2.84 19.87
CA GLU A 24 -1.13 2.27 18.93
C GLU A 24 -2.56 2.41 19.43
N THR A 25 -2.81 2.20 20.73
CA THR A 25 -4.14 2.35 21.33
C THR A 25 -4.64 3.79 21.17
N ARG A 26 -3.83 4.78 21.60
CA ARG A 26 -4.16 6.20 21.44
C ARG A 26 -4.42 6.58 19.99
N TYR A 27 -3.63 6.03 19.06
CA TYR A 27 -3.77 6.28 17.62
C TYR A 27 -5.12 5.79 17.11
N GLN A 28 -5.52 4.57 17.46
CA GLN A 28 -6.79 3.99 17.05
C GLN A 28 -7.99 4.72 17.66
N GLU A 29 -7.93 5.05 18.94
CA GLU A 29 -8.97 5.80 19.64
C GLU A 29 -9.23 7.16 18.98
N GLN A 30 -8.18 7.89 18.63
CA GLN A 30 -8.31 9.18 17.96
C GLN A 30 -8.87 9.06 16.54
N LEU A 31 -8.44 8.03 15.77
CA LEU A 31 -9.03 7.76 14.48
C LEU A 31 -10.51 7.38 14.60
N ALA A 32 -10.87 6.52 15.55
CA ALA A 32 -12.25 6.12 15.78
C ALA A 32 -13.14 7.33 16.12
N ARG A 33 -12.61 8.26 16.92
CA ARG A 33 -13.34 9.45 17.37
C ARG A 33 -13.48 10.54 16.30
N HIS A 34 -12.43 10.79 15.51
CA HIS A 34 -12.32 12.01 14.70
C HIS A 34 -12.26 11.74 13.18
N HIS A 35 -11.97 10.51 12.73
CA HIS A 35 -11.92 10.21 11.30
C HIS A 35 -13.23 9.59 10.83
N TYR A 36 -13.83 10.11 9.74
CA TYR A 36 -15.15 9.69 9.23
C TYR A 36 -15.25 8.19 8.83
N LEU A 37 -14.14 7.53 8.57
CA LEU A 37 -14.06 6.07 8.32
C LEU A 37 -13.66 5.28 9.57
N GLY A 38 -13.47 5.95 10.71
CA GLY A 38 -12.99 5.32 11.93
C GLY A 38 -11.55 4.82 11.84
N ASP A 39 -11.19 3.95 12.78
CA ASP A 39 -9.90 3.26 12.82
C ASP A 39 -9.74 2.28 11.65
N VAL A 40 -8.54 1.77 11.50
CA VAL A 40 -8.22 0.79 10.45
C VAL A 40 -7.24 -0.25 10.99
N PRO A 41 -7.54 -1.55 10.85
CA PRO A 41 -6.58 -2.58 11.15
C PRO A 41 -5.41 -2.51 10.18
N LYS A 42 -4.22 -2.93 10.61
CA LYS A 42 -3.07 -3.10 9.74
C LYS A 42 -3.33 -4.28 8.80
N ILE A 43 -3.56 -4.01 7.53
CA ILE A 43 -3.76 -5.04 6.50
C ILE A 43 -2.60 -4.96 5.52
N GLY A 44 -1.83 -6.05 5.44
CA GLY A 44 -0.64 -6.10 4.61
C GLY A 44 0.47 -5.16 5.11
N GLU A 45 1.31 -4.72 4.19
CA GLU A 45 2.37 -3.76 4.49
C GLU A 45 1.77 -2.43 4.90
N THR A 46 1.92 -2.07 6.18
CA THR A 46 1.31 -0.86 6.75
C THR A 46 2.27 -0.20 7.74
N VAL A 47 2.43 1.11 7.58
CA VAL A 47 3.13 1.99 8.53
C VAL A 47 2.19 3.10 8.96
N TRP A 48 2.04 3.26 10.26
CA TRP A 48 1.34 4.39 10.85
C TRP A 48 2.32 5.48 11.21
N TYR A 49 1.93 6.72 10.99
CA TYR A 49 2.73 7.90 11.27
C TYR A 49 1.94 8.86 12.16
N VAL A 50 2.68 9.58 12.97
CA VAL A 50 2.18 10.72 13.73
C VAL A 50 2.98 11.96 13.38
N ALA A 51 2.27 13.07 13.16
CA ALA A 51 2.87 14.39 13.11
C ALA A 51 2.78 15.02 14.49
N THR A 52 3.86 15.63 14.96
CA THR A 52 3.92 16.27 16.26
C THR A 52 4.45 17.69 16.15
N TRP A 53 4.00 18.55 17.04
CA TRP A 53 4.57 19.83 17.35
C TRP A 53 4.96 19.80 18.83
N HIS A 54 6.27 19.85 19.12
CA HIS A 54 6.81 19.43 20.41
C HIS A 54 6.25 18.04 20.79
N ASP A 55 5.63 17.88 21.94
CA ASP A 55 5.05 16.61 22.42
C ASP A 55 3.56 16.44 22.06
N GLN A 56 2.97 17.43 21.38
CA GLN A 56 1.56 17.39 20.99
C GLN A 56 1.36 16.74 19.64
N TRP A 57 0.40 15.87 19.52
CA TRP A 57 0.02 15.31 18.24
C TRP A 57 -0.77 16.33 17.42
N VAL A 58 -0.38 16.47 16.16
CA VAL A 58 -0.96 17.40 15.19
C VAL A 58 -1.81 16.66 14.17
N ALA A 59 -1.31 15.53 13.67
CA ALA A 59 -2.00 14.74 12.67
C ALA A 59 -1.57 13.27 12.73
N GLN A 60 -2.40 12.42 12.13
CA GLN A 60 -2.19 10.99 12.00
C GLN A 60 -2.32 10.56 10.54
N LEU A 61 -1.44 9.65 10.08
CA LEU A 61 -1.48 9.12 8.73
C LEU A 61 -1.28 7.60 8.77
N SER A 62 -2.14 6.89 8.03
CA SER A 62 -1.94 5.45 7.76
C SER A 62 -1.50 5.29 6.32
N MET A 63 -0.32 4.70 6.14
CA MET A 63 0.19 4.30 4.83
C MET A 63 0.13 2.79 4.75
N SER A 64 -0.63 2.27 3.80
CA SER A 64 -0.89 0.83 3.64
C SER A 64 -0.59 0.37 2.22
N ALA A 65 -0.59 -0.95 2.00
CA ALA A 65 -0.46 -1.52 0.66
C ALA A 65 -1.49 -0.90 -0.31
N ALA A 66 -1.09 -0.72 -1.55
CA ALA A 66 -1.92 -0.12 -2.60
C ALA A 66 -3.20 -0.90 -2.89
N ALA A 67 -4.22 -0.23 -3.38
CA ALA A 67 -5.42 -0.88 -3.90
C ALA A 67 -5.09 -1.80 -5.08
N LEU A 68 -5.60 -3.04 -5.07
CA LEU A 68 -5.28 -4.03 -6.10
C LEU A 68 -5.67 -3.54 -7.51
N LYS A 69 -6.86 -2.95 -7.64
CA LYS A 69 -7.37 -2.42 -8.91
C LYS A 69 -7.73 -0.94 -8.75
N CYS A 70 -7.12 -0.10 -9.57
CA CYS A 70 -7.44 1.32 -9.68
C CYS A 70 -7.23 1.78 -11.13
N ALA A 71 -8.29 1.70 -11.95
CA ALA A 71 -8.20 1.98 -13.39
C ALA A 71 -7.57 3.35 -13.73
N ALA A 72 -7.86 4.39 -12.92
CA ALA A 72 -7.29 5.73 -13.14
C ALA A 72 -5.77 5.73 -12.91
N ARG A 73 -5.30 5.10 -11.81
CA ARG A 73 -3.86 4.94 -11.52
C ARG A 73 -3.19 4.08 -12.58
N ASP A 74 -3.77 2.92 -12.88
CA ASP A 74 -3.17 1.92 -13.77
C ASP A 74 -2.99 2.48 -15.19
N ARG A 75 -4.01 3.22 -15.69
CA ARG A 75 -3.92 3.97 -16.95
C ARG A 75 -2.87 5.08 -16.91
N TRP A 76 -2.77 5.81 -15.82
CA TRP A 76 -1.77 6.87 -15.67
C TRP A 76 -0.35 6.31 -15.64
N ILE A 77 -0.12 5.19 -14.97
CA ILE A 77 1.19 4.50 -14.98
C ILE A 77 1.48 3.98 -16.38
N GLY A 78 0.50 3.40 -17.06
CA GLY A 78 0.64 2.79 -18.38
C GLY A 78 1.13 1.35 -18.33
N TRP A 79 0.92 0.64 -17.21
CA TRP A 79 1.26 -0.77 -17.12
C TRP A 79 0.13 -1.68 -17.59
N ASP A 80 0.50 -2.90 -18.01
CA ASP A 80 -0.43 -3.96 -18.28
C ASP A 80 -0.78 -4.76 -17.00
N PHE A 81 -1.73 -5.67 -17.14
CA PHE A 81 -2.19 -6.52 -16.03
C PHE A 81 -1.06 -7.42 -15.47
N ARG A 82 -0.14 -7.88 -16.30
CA ARG A 82 0.98 -8.74 -15.89
C ARG A 82 2.01 -7.97 -15.08
N SER A 83 2.32 -6.77 -15.53
CA SER A 83 3.28 -5.87 -14.87
C SER A 83 2.76 -5.39 -13.51
N GLN A 84 1.45 -5.23 -13.35
CA GLN A 84 0.81 -4.73 -12.14
C GLN A 84 1.11 -5.61 -10.92
N TYR A 85 0.98 -6.94 -11.03
CA TYR A 85 1.08 -7.85 -9.88
C TYR A 85 2.44 -7.78 -9.17
N GLY A 86 3.54 -7.76 -9.91
CA GLY A 86 4.89 -7.70 -9.33
C GLY A 86 5.24 -6.34 -8.73
N ARG A 87 4.59 -5.26 -9.20
CA ARG A 87 5.00 -3.87 -8.92
C ARG A 87 4.06 -3.10 -8.02
N LEU A 88 2.89 -3.68 -7.72
CA LEU A 88 1.92 -3.03 -6.83
C LEU A 88 2.51 -2.74 -5.44
N LYS A 89 3.45 -3.56 -4.97
CA LYS A 89 4.21 -3.34 -3.72
C LYS A 89 5.05 -2.07 -3.71
N LEU A 90 5.38 -1.52 -4.89
CA LEU A 90 6.13 -0.26 -5.04
C LEU A 90 5.24 0.98 -4.88
N ILE A 91 3.97 0.78 -4.55
CA ILE A 91 2.96 1.82 -4.35
C ILE A 91 2.40 1.68 -2.94
N ALA A 92 2.30 2.79 -2.21
CA ALA A 92 1.60 2.84 -0.93
C ALA A 92 0.38 3.77 -1.01
N ASN A 93 -0.70 3.34 -0.33
CA ASN A 93 -1.93 4.08 -0.21
C ASN A 93 -2.00 4.86 1.10
N ASN A 94 -2.20 6.17 1.04
CA ASN A 94 -2.60 6.95 2.21
C ASN A 94 -4.07 6.65 2.53
N SER A 95 -4.29 5.61 3.33
CA SER A 95 -5.61 5.07 3.65
C SER A 95 -6.36 5.87 4.72
N ARG A 96 -5.65 6.59 5.57
CA ARG A 96 -6.18 7.52 6.57
C ARG A 96 -5.28 8.74 6.66
N PHE A 97 -5.90 9.91 6.70
CA PHE A 97 -5.25 11.17 7.03
C PHE A 97 -6.18 11.99 7.90
N LEU A 98 -5.81 12.18 9.14
CA LEU A 98 -6.52 12.95 10.14
C LEU A 98 -5.64 14.10 10.62
N ILE A 99 -6.09 15.33 10.45
CA ILE A 99 -5.57 16.49 11.18
C ILE A 99 -6.46 16.65 12.39
N LEU A 100 -5.87 16.64 13.58
CA LEU A 100 -6.64 16.76 14.82
C LEU A 100 -7.41 18.09 14.86
N PRO A 101 -8.60 18.12 15.49
CA PRO A 101 -9.50 19.29 15.43
C PRO A 101 -8.84 20.61 15.81
N GLU A 102 -8.01 20.63 16.86
CA GLU A 102 -7.27 21.80 17.37
C GLU A 102 -6.18 22.29 16.39
N TRP A 103 -5.79 21.45 15.42
CA TRP A 103 -4.74 21.71 14.43
C TRP A 103 -5.27 21.95 13.01
N GLN A 104 -6.58 22.06 12.82
CA GLN A 104 -7.21 22.34 11.53
C GLN A 104 -6.98 23.80 11.10
N ARG A 105 -5.75 24.08 10.62
CA ARG A 105 -5.28 25.39 10.19
C ARG A 105 -4.73 25.34 8.77
N PRO A 106 -4.69 26.46 8.06
CA PRO A 106 -4.09 26.52 6.72
C PRO A 106 -2.66 25.95 6.71
N ASN A 107 -2.33 25.23 5.64
CA ASN A 107 -1.02 24.66 5.36
C ASN A 107 -0.54 23.53 6.28
N VAL A 108 -1.18 23.23 7.41
CA VAL A 108 -0.78 22.12 8.29
C VAL A 108 -0.81 20.79 7.53
N GLY A 109 -1.89 20.49 6.84
CA GLY A 109 -2.02 19.22 6.11
C GLY A 109 -1.00 19.05 5.00
N SER A 110 -0.80 20.04 4.15
CA SER A 110 0.21 19.98 3.08
C SER A 110 1.63 19.93 3.63
N ARG A 111 1.91 20.60 4.74
CA ARG A 111 3.20 20.51 5.45
C ARG A 111 3.45 19.11 5.95
N VAL A 112 2.46 18.48 6.62
CA VAL A 112 2.54 17.11 7.12
C VAL A 112 2.78 16.11 5.98
N LEU A 113 2.05 16.23 4.86
CA LEU A 113 2.28 15.39 3.68
C LEU A 113 3.69 15.56 3.12
N SER A 114 4.17 16.80 2.99
CA SER A 114 5.54 17.07 2.50
C SER A 114 6.62 16.47 3.41
N LEU A 115 6.42 16.47 4.72
CA LEU A 115 7.35 15.85 5.67
C LEU A 115 7.30 14.32 5.59
N LEU A 116 6.10 13.73 5.42
CA LEU A 116 5.95 12.30 5.19
C LEU A 116 6.68 11.86 3.91
N GLU A 117 6.48 12.57 2.80
CA GLU A 117 7.09 12.26 1.50
C GLU A 117 8.61 12.17 1.54
N ARG A 118 9.25 13.00 2.38
CA ARG A 118 10.71 13.02 2.55
C ARG A 118 11.28 11.78 3.24
N ARG A 119 10.47 11.09 4.03
CA ARG A 119 10.94 9.99 4.88
C ARG A 119 10.38 8.63 4.51
N ILE A 120 9.16 8.57 3.98
CA ILE A 120 8.42 7.31 3.80
C ILE A 120 9.19 6.28 2.97
N GLY A 121 9.96 6.72 1.97
CA GLY A 121 10.77 5.81 1.15
C GLY A 121 11.82 5.05 1.97
N ALA A 122 12.53 5.74 2.86
CA ALA A 122 13.52 5.14 3.75
C ALA A 122 12.86 4.24 4.80
N ASP A 123 11.78 4.71 5.45
CA ASP A 123 11.05 3.94 6.46
C ASP A 123 10.47 2.65 5.89
N TRP A 124 9.92 2.71 4.66
CA TRP A 124 9.33 1.57 3.97
C TRP A 124 10.39 0.54 3.57
N GLN A 125 11.51 1.03 3.00
CA GLN A 125 12.66 0.18 2.66
C GLN A 125 13.22 -0.54 3.88
N ALA A 126 13.39 0.17 4.99
CA ALA A 126 13.89 -0.40 6.24
C ALA A 126 12.93 -1.45 6.82
N ARG A 127 11.60 -1.26 6.67
CA ARG A 127 10.60 -2.13 7.27
C ARG A 127 10.23 -3.34 6.41
N PHE A 128 10.17 -3.17 5.08
CA PHE A 128 9.64 -4.19 4.16
C PHE A 128 10.65 -4.68 3.11
N GLY A 129 11.85 -4.11 3.07
CA GLY A 129 12.95 -4.55 2.22
C GLY A 129 12.83 -4.17 0.74
N HIS A 130 11.89 -3.29 0.37
CA HIS A 130 11.74 -2.82 -1.00
C HIS A 130 11.38 -1.32 -1.08
N PRO A 131 11.72 -0.64 -2.20
CA PRO A 131 11.47 0.78 -2.34
C PRO A 131 9.99 1.10 -2.57
N LEU A 132 9.62 2.36 -2.31
CA LEU A 132 8.40 2.97 -2.82
C LEU A 132 8.73 3.90 -3.99
N LEU A 133 7.87 3.89 -5.01
CA LEU A 133 7.97 4.78 -6.18
C LEU A 133 6.81 5.76 -6.27
N LEU A 134 5.65 5.38 -5.73
CA LEU A 134 4.41 6.14 -5.86
C LEU A 134 3.60 6.08 -4.56
N LEU A 135 3.00 7.19 -4.21
CA LEU A 135 1.93 7.23 -3.21
C LEU A 135 0.60 7.43 -3.93
N GLU A 136 -0.48 6.84 -3.40
CA GLU A 136 -1.85 7.06 -3.87
C GLU A 136 -2.78 7.39 -2.70
N THR A 137 -3.93 7.98 -2.99
CA THR A 137 -5.02 8.16 -2.03
C THR A 137 -6.37 8.29 -2.74
N PHE A 138 -7.43 7.99 -2.01
CA PHE A 138 -8.81 8.01 -2.47
C PHE A 138 -9.65 8.95 -1.61
N VAL A 139 -10.07 10.07 -2.18
CA VAL A 139 -10.82 11.13 -1.50
C VAL A 139 -12.30 11.06 -1.86
N ASP A 140 -13.17 10.92 -0.87
CA ASP A 140 -14.62 11.00 -1.05
C ASP A 140 -15.04 12.43 -1.42
N PRO A 141 -15.53 12.69 -2.66
CA PRO A 141 -15.87 14.03 -3.12
C PRO A 141 -17.09 14.64 -2.42
N ARG A 142 -17.92 13.82 -1.77
CA ARG A 142 -19.08 14.29 -1.00
C ARG A 142 -18.66 14.97 0.30
N ARG A 143 -17.47 14.65 0.81
CA ARG A 143 -16.95 15.14 2.10
C ARG A 143 -15.77 16.08 1.93
N PHE A 144 -14.91 15.83 0.94
CA PHE A 144 -13.64 16.54 0.81
C PHE A 144 -13.33 16.91 -0.64
N HIS A 145 -12.80 18.09 -0.85
CA HIS A 145 -12.41 18.55 -2.18
C HIS A 145 -10.99 18.10 -2.59
N GLY A 146 -10.22 17.50 -1.68
CA GLY A 146 -8.83 17.08 -1.94
C GLY A 146 -7.85 18.27 -2.01
N GLY A 147 -8.21 19.42 -1.44
CA GLY A 147 -7.37 20.64 -1.46
C GLY A 147 -6.00 20.42 -0.82
N VAL A 148 -5.94 19.66 0.26
CA VAL A 148 -4.69 19.34 0.96
C VAL A 148 -3.69 18.59 0.07
N TYR A 149 -4.17 17.66 -0.75
CA TYR A 149 -3.32 16.89 -1.68
C TYR A 149 -2.85 17.78 -2.84
N ARG A 150 -3.73 18.61 -3.40
CA ARG A 150 -3.32 19.60 -4.42
C ARG A 150 -2.28 20.57 -3.88
N ALA A 151 -2.47 21.09 -2.66
CA ALA A 151 -1.50 21.96 -2.00
C ALA A 151 -0.15 21.27 -1.70
N ALA A 152 -0.14 19.94 -1.58
CA ALA A 152 1.06 19.13 -1.46
C ALA A 152 1.60 18.63 -2.83
N ASN A 153 1.14 19.21 -3.96
CA ASN A 153 1.54 18.86 -5.32
C ASN A 153 1.26 17.40 -5.72
N TRP A 154 0.20 16.81 -5.18
CA TRP A 154 -0.31 15.52 -5.67
C TRP A 154 -1.14 15.72 -6.93
N THR A 155 -1.00 14.82 -7.89
CA THR A 155 -1.72 14.87 -9.16
C THR A 155 -3.06 14.16 -9.05
N GLN A 156 -4.15 14.85 -9.39
CA GLN A 156 -5.47 14.23 -9.49
C GLN A 156 -5.61 13.51 -10.83
N LEU A 157 -5.99 12.22 -10.81
CA LEU A 157 -6.06 11.36 -12.01
C LEU A 157 -7.49 11.13 -12.51
N GLY A 158 -8.50 11.45 -11.72
CA GLY A 158 -9.91 11.19 -12.05
C GLY A 158 -10.63 10.51 -10.89
N LEU A 159 -11.63 9.69 -11.23
CA LEU A 159 -12.48 9.00 -10.26
C LEU A 159 -12.27 7.49 -10.31
N THR A 160 -12.51 6.81 -9.16
CA THR A 160 -12.68 5.36 -9.12
C THR A 160 -14.02 4.96 -9.72
N GLN A 161 -14.19 3.66 -10.01
CA GLN A 161 -15.48 3.11 -10.47
C GLN A 161 -16.54 3.02 -9.36
N GLY A 162 -16.16 3.28 -8.10
CA GLY A 162 -17.10 3.31 -6.97
C GLY A 162 -17.32 1.97 -6.28
N TYR A 163 -16.76 0.87 -6.76
CA TYR A 163 -16.90 -0.43 -6.11
C TYR A 163 -16.30 -0.46 -4.70
N ARG A 164 -17.03 -1.07 -3.76
CA ARG A 164 -16.58 -1.28 -2.39
C ARG A 164 -16.24 -2.76 -2.17
N ARG A 165 -15.15 -3.02 -1.45
CA ARG A 165 -14.80 -4.38 -1.05
C ARG A 165 -15.75 -4.85 0.06
N CYS A 166 -16.46 -5.95 -0.19
CA CYS A 166 -17.34 -6.63 0.76
C CYS A 166 -16.77 -8.01 1.13
N LYS A 167 -17.29 -8.63 2.21
CA LYS A 167 -17.01 -10.05 2.48
C LYS A 167 -17.54 -10.86 1.29
N GLY A 168 -16.62 -11.53 0.56
CA GLY A 168 -16.99 -12.34 -0.62
C GLY A 168 -16.76 -11.69 -1.99
N GLY A 169 -16.28 -10.43 -2.07
CA GLY A 169 -15.99 -9.82 -3.37
C GLY A 169 -16.06 -8.29 -3.40
N CYS A 170 -16.47 -7.75 -4.55
CA CYS A 170 -16.83 -6.34 -4.69
C CYS A 170 -18.35 -6.21 -4.68
N SER A 171 -18.89 -5.13 -4.11
CA SER A 171 -20.31 -4.82 -4.22
C SER A 171 -20.70 -4.60 -5.68
N GLU A 172 -21.86 -5.10 -6.09
CA GLU A 172 -22.45 -4.79 -7.39
C GLU A 172 -23.00 -3.35 -7.41
N ASP A 173 -23.37 -2.84 -6.22
CA ASP A 173 -23.80 -1.45 -6.08
C ASP A 173 -22.57 -0.52 -6.14
N VAL A 174 -22.63 0.41 -7.07
CA VAL A 174 -21.63 1.47 -7.23
C VAL A 174 -21.82 2.46 -6.08
N ASP A 175 -21.00 2.32 -5.03
CA ASP A 175 -20.88 3.33 -3.98
C ASP A 175 -20.22 4.59 -4.60
N ALA A 176 -20.26 5.73 -3.93
CA ALA A 176 -19.80 6.98 -4.52
C ALA A 176 -18.36 6.90 -5.07
N PRO A 177 -18.11 7.27 -6.34
CA PRO A 177 -16.77 7.32 -6.90
C PRO A 177 -15.87 8.25 -6.08
N LYS A 178 -14.61 7.85 -5.86
CA LYS A 178 -13.61 8.64 -5.11
C LYS A 178 -12.64 9.30 -6.07
N ARG A 179 -12.20 10.52 -5.75
CA ARG A 179 -11.09 11.16 -6.47
C ARG A 179 -9.80 10.45 -6.16
N VAL A 180 -9.06 10.10 -7.21
CA VAL A 180 -7.76 9.45 -7.11
C VAL A 180 -6.68 10.51 -7.20
N PHE A 181 -5.81 10.56 -6.22
CA PHE A 181 -4.61 11.38 -6.24
C PHE A 181 -3.38 10.49 -6.16
N VAL A 182 -2.32 10.88 -6.85
CA VAL A 182 -1.02 10.21 -6.80
C VAL A 182 0.12 11.20 -6.59
N ARG A 183 1.20 10.71 -5.95
CA ARG A 183 2.43 11.45 -5.72
C ARG A 183 3.63 10.57 -6.08
N PRO A 184 4.33 10.83 -7.20
CA PRO A 184 5.61 10.20 -7.49
C PRO A 184 6.66 10.60 -6.44
N LEU A 185 7.39 9.61 -5.93
CA LEU A 185 8.48 9.82 -4.97
C LEU A 185 9.84 10.06 -5.65
N CYS A 186 9.92 9.83 -6.95
CA CYS A 186 11.09 10.19 -7.77
C CYS A 186 10.66 10.60 -9.18
N ARG A 187 11.54 11.33 -9.86
CA ARG A 187 11.28 11.86 -11.21
C ARG A 187 10.94 10.76 -12.24
N GLN A 188 11.52 9.58 -12.10
CA GLN A 188 11.35 8.45 -13.03
C GLN A 188 10.34 7.40 -12.53
N ALA A 189 9.47 7.73 -11.56
CA ALA A 189 8.57 6.75 -10.94
C ALA A 189 7.73 5.97 -11.97
N ARG A 190 7.12 6.65 -12.96
CA ARG A 190 6.33 6.00 -14.01
C ARG A 190 7.18 5.04 -14.85
N ALA A 191 8.32 5.49 -15.36
CA ALA A 191 9.21 4.67 -16.16
C ALA A 191 9.68 3.43 -15.36
N ARG A 192 10.01 3.60 -14.09
CA ARG A 192 10.41 2.50 -13.21
C ARG A 192 9.26 1.54 -12.90
N LEU A 193 8.03 2.03 -12.85
CA LEU A 193 6.83 1.20 -12.68
C LEU A 193 6.45 0.43 -13.96
N THR A 194 6.87 0.86 -15.15
CA THR A 194 6.58 0.19 -16.43
C THR A 194 7.73 -0.69 -16.93
N ASP A 195 8.96 -0.49 -16.44
CA ASP A 195 10.15 -1.19 -16.91
C ASP A 195 10.35 -2.56 -16.19
N PRO A 196 10.19 -3.70 -16.90
CA PRO A 196 10.35 -5.03 -16.30
C PRO A 196 11.82 -5.37 -15.99
N GLU A 197 12.76 -4.83 -16.70
CA GLU A 197 14.18 -5.16 -16.57
C GLU A 197 14.82 -4.49 -15.33
N ARG A 198 14.47 -3.24 -15.06
CA ARG A 198 14.98 -2.52 -13.88
C ARG A 198 14.55 -3.14 -12.55
N GLU A 199 13.44 -3.85 -12.52
CA GLU A 199 12.98 -4.54 -11.30
C GLU A 199 13.83 -5.79 -11.01
N ARG A 200 14.27 -6.52 -12.04
CA ARG A 200 15.14 -7.68 -11.88
C ARG A 200 16.48 -7.32 -11.25
N LEU A 201 17.05 -6.18 -11.60
CA LEU A 201 18.35 -5.71 -11.11
C LEU A 201 18.32 -5.21 -9.65
N GLN A 202 17.18 -4.77 -9.12
CA GLN A 202 17.06 -4.25 -7.75
C GLN A 202 16.50 -5.27 -6.73
N LEU A 203 15.97 -6.39 -7.18
CA LEU A 203 15.49 -7.49 -6.34
C LEU A 203 16.54 -8.59 -6.14
N THR A 204 17.74 -8.41 -6.64
CA THR A 204 18.87 -9.37 -6.56
C THR A 204 19.59 -9.38 -5.21
N GLY A 205 18.89 -9.08 -4.11
CA GLY A 205 19.42 -9.25 -2.74
C GLY A 205 19.24 -10.65 -2.15
N ALA A 206 18.45 -11.54 -2.76
CA ALA A 206 18.36 -12.93 -2.36
C ALA A 206 18.63 -13.81 -3.58
N PRO A 207 19.49 -14.83 -3.48
CA PRO A 207 19.70 -15.78 -4.57
C PRO A 207 18.36 -16.43 -4.87
N LYS A 208 17.78 -16.17 -6.05
CA LYS A 208 16.69 -16.98 -6.56
C LYS A 208 17.28 -18.35 -6.84
N THR A 209 17.02 -19.31 -5.98
CA THR A 209 17.27 -20.71 -6.27
C THR A 209 16.35 -21.12 -7.40
N MET A 210 16.80 -20.93 -8.63
CA MET A 210 16.08 -21.41 -9.80
C MET A 210 16.41 -22.88 -9.95
N LEU A 211 15.44 -23.74 -9.70
CA LEU A 211 15.53 -25.14 -10.04
C LEU A 211 15.59 -25.27 -11.58
N ASN A 212 16.54 -26.06 -12.08
CA ASN A 212 16.56 -26.39 -13.50
C ASN A 212 15.41 -27.38 -13.84
N ALA A 213 15.13 -27.55 -15.14
CA ALA A 213 14.04 -28.39 -15.61
C ALA A 213 14.15 -29.85 -15.13
N GLU A 214 15.39 -30.35 -14.93
CA GLU A 214 15.65 -31.70 -14.46
C GLU A 214 15.38 -31.84 -12.96
N GLN A 215 15.77 -30.87 -12.15
CA GLN A 215 15.43 -30.79 -10.73
C GLN A 215 13.91 -30.65 -10.51
N MET A 216 13.20 -29.92 -11.38
CA MET A 216 11.75 -29.81 -11.34
C MET A 216 11.04 -31.14 -11.65
N ARG A 217 11.60 -32.00 -12.52
CA ARG A 217 11.03 -33.33 -12.82
C ARG A 217 11.04 -34.27 -11.61
N SER A 218 11.97 -34.14 -10.69
CA SER A 218 12.06 -34.98 -9.48
C SER A 218 11.12 -34.53 -8.36
N LEU A 219 10.59 -33.31 -8.39
CA LEU A 219 9.72 -32.79 -7.33
C LEU A 219 8.48 -33.66 -7.04
N PRO A 220 7.73 -34.20 -8.03
CA PRO A 220 6.60 -35.09 -7.73
C PRO A 220 7.01 -36.34 -6.96
N LEU A 221 8.21 -36.87 -7.20
CA LEU A 221 8.71 -38.06 -6.52
C LEU A 221 8.93 -37.82 -5.02
N CYS A 222 9.34 -36.61 -4.66
CA CYS A 222 9.54 -36.22 -3.26
C CYS A 222 8.25 -36.25 -2.43
N PHE A 223 7.08 -36.20 -3.08
CA PHE A 223 5.77 -36.14 -2.43
C PHE A 223 4.96 -37.46 -2.50
N THR A 224 5.54 -38.53 -3.06
CA THR A 224 4.82 -39.80 -3.26
C THR A 224 4.42 -40.48 -1.96
N THR A 225 5.16 -40.25 -0.87
CA THR A 225 4.92 -40.84 0.46
C THR A 225 3.81 -40.08 1.23
N ILE A 226 3.36 -38.92 0.75
CA ILE A 226 2.33 -38.13 1.43
C ILE A 226 0.95 -38.71 1.11
N ALA A 227 0.24 -39.17 2.15
CA ALA A 227 -1.14 -39.64 2.01
C ALA A 227 -2.06 -38.52 1.52
N ASP A 228 -2.90 -38.81 0.54
CA ASP A 228 -3.83 -37.82 -0.01
C ASP A 228 -5.10 -37.68 0.86
N PRO A 229 -5.26 -36.60 1.64
CA PRO A 229 -6.37 -36.40 2.55
C PRO A 229 -7.66 -35.97 1.83
N ARG A 230 -7.61 -35.72 0.51
CA ARG A 230 -8.75 -35.21 -0.26
C ARG A 230 -9.79 -36.29 -0.51
N ARG A 231 -11.06 -35.92 -0.49
CA ARG A 231 -12.18 -36.82 -0.89
C ARG A 231 -12.07 -37.16 -2.38
N ALA A 232 -12.64 -38.30 -2.80
CA ALA A 232 -12.56 -38.79 -4.18
C ALA A 232 -12.97 -37.74 -5.24
N GLN A 233 -14.01 -36.94 -4.96
CA GLN A 233 -14.48 -35.87 -5.84
C GLN A 233 -13.45 -34.72 -6.04
N GLY A 234 -12.49 -34.54 -5.11
CA GLY A 234 -11.44 -33.50 -5.20
C GLY A 234 -10.13 -34.01 -5.81
N ARG A 235 -10.04 -35.27 -6.26
CA ARG A 235 -8.80 -35.90 -6.75
C ARG A 235 -8.64 -35.85 -8.28
N ARG A 236 -8.96 -34.72 -8.92
CA ARG A 236 -8.77 -34.57 -10.39
C ARG A 236 -7.32 -34.73 -10.83
N HIS A 237 -6.38 -34.35 -9.97
CA HIS A 237 -4.92 -34.49 -10.20
C HIS A 237 -4.30 -35.21 -9.01
N ARG A 238 -3.24 -36.01 -9.25
CA ARG A 238 -2.49 -36.70 -8.20
C ARG A 238 -1.86 -35.69 -7.23
N LEU A 239 -1.96 -35.95 -5.93
CA LEU A 239 -1.45 -35.02 -4.90
C LEU A 239 0.04 -34.65 -5.12
N PRO A 240 0.98 -35.59 -5.41
CA PRO A 240 2.36 -35.25 -5.67
C PRO A 240 2.56 -34.23 -6.79
N VAL A 241 1.74 -34.27 -7.85
CA VAL A 241 1.81 -33.31 -8.95
C VAL A 241 1.33 -31.94 -8.50
N VAL A 242 0.24 -31.88 -7.78
CA VAL A 242 -0.31 -30.61 -7.22
C VAL A 242 0.70 -29.97 -6.28
N LEU A 243 1.31 -30.74 -5.40
CA LEU A 243 2.34 -30.25 -4.46
C LEU A 243 3.61 -29.79 -5.19
N ALA A 244 4.04 -30.51 -6.22
CA ALA A 244 5.20 -30.13 -7.02
C ALA A 244 4.96 -28.80 -7.74
N ILE A 245 3.78 -28.58 -8.32
CA ILE A 245 3.39 -27.32 -8.96
C ILE A 245 3.38 -26.19 -7.91
N ALA A 246 2.76 -26.42 -6.75
CA ALA A 246 2.70 -25.41 -5.70
C ALA A 246 4.10 -25.00 -5.19
N VAL A 247 4.97 -25.99 -4.92
CA VAL A 247 6.36 -25.73 -4.47
C VAL A 247 7.14 -25.02 -5.59
N GLY A 248 7.04 -25.49 -6.85
CA GLY A 248 7.68 -24.84 -7.97
C GLY A 248 7.25 -23.38 -8.13
N ALA A 249 5.96 -23.10 -7.99
CA ALA A 249 5.40 -21.76 -8.05
C ALA A 249 5.94 -20.87 -6.91
N ILE A 250 6.03 -21.40 -5.68
CA ILE A 250 6.60 -20.69 -4.52
C ILE A 250 8.08 -20.39 -4.75
N LEU A 251 8.85 -21.35 -5.25
CA LEU A 251 10.27 -21.17 -5.57
C LEU A 251 10.49 -20.16 -6.69
N CYS A 252 9.53 -20.04 -7.62
CA CYS A 252 9.51 -18.99 -8.63
C CYS A 252 9.03 -17.62 -8.10
N GLY A 253 8.76 -17.53 -6.79
CA GLY A 253 8.38 -16.28 -6.13
C GLY A 253 6.89 -15.95 -6.20
N LEU A 254 6.03 -16.88 -6.65
CA LEU A 254 4.59 -16.71 -6.61
C LEU A 254 4.10 -16.84 -5.16
N ARG A 255 3.36 -15.83 -4.69
CA ARG A 255 2.81 -15.79 -3.33
C ARG A 255 1.30 -15.68 -3.40
N GLY A 256 0.62 -16.70 -2.90
CA GLY A 256 -0.84 -16.72 -2.76
C GLY A 256 -1.55 -17.71 -3.67
N TYR A 257 -2.69 -18.19 -3.18
CA TYR A 257 -3.47 -19.27 -3.79
C TYR A 257 -3.93 -18.97 -5.22
N LYS A 258 -4.29 -17.72 -5.50
CA LYS A 258 -4.78 -17.29 -6.83
C LYS A 258 -3.69 -17.12 -7.90
N ALA A 259 -2.42 -17.18 -7.51
CA ALA A 259 -1.30 -17.08 -8.45
C ALA A 259 -0.80 -18.46 -8.89
N ILE A 260 -1.27 -19.53 -8.22
CA ILE A 260 -0.85 -20.93 -8.40
C ILE A 260 -1.94 -21.77 -9.09
N SER A 261 -3.20 -21.28 -9.06
CA SER A 261 -4.35 -21.97 -9.68
C SER A 261 -4.54 -21.70 -11.16
#